data_6c9658384859f6987601b2862284a723
#
_entry.id   6c9658384859f6987601b2862284a723
#
_cell.length_a   1.000
_cell.length_b   1.000
_cell.length_c   1.000
_cell.angle_alpha   90.00
_cell.angle_beta   90.00
_cell.angle_gamma   90.00
#
_symmetry.space_group_name_H-M   'P 1'
#
loop_
_entity.id
_entity.type
_entity.pdbx_description
1 polymer ?
#
loop_
_entity_poly.entity_id
_entity_poly.type
_entity_poly.pdbx_seq_one_letter_code
_entity_poly.pdbx_strand_id
1 'polypeptide(L)'
;MPDGKHLENRYDAEYLRAGMVENGTVTTFSYHNGELLAESSPEGDTISRYIPGYGVAAGWNREKSGYHYYHLDEQNSTAYITGGNGEIENRYEYDAFGVLQNSREEFSDRILYTGQQYDQTSGQYYLRARFYNPVLGRFVQEDVYRGDGLNLYAYCKNNPVVYYDPSGYDSQYPCKEETSVGESGAEESGSGSVKNWKGQEVKIPDGHIMSSRDPDFSEPPIYREGPYTDAQRNAFLQGKSGDTKTAPHHRHQIPVRDGGVIDEIPGPGHPEGNQHTGGSPNRHPNSSIFNSESNGNRLRNSEIRAFWKAKGKRLIPDGRGGWIDPGY
;
A
#
# COMPACT_ATOMS: atom_id res chain seq x y z
N MET A 1 -18.34 -26.17 -5.11
CA MET A 1 -18.69 -26.04 -3.68
C MET A 1 -19.40 -27.30 -3.18
N PRO A 2 -19.24 -27.76 -1.92
CA PRO A 2 -19.91 -28.96 -1.42
C PRO A 2 -21.44 -28.92 -1.52
N ASP A 3 -22.02 -27.73 -1.49
CA ASP A 3 -23.49 -27.51 -1.45
C ASP A 3 -24.11 -27.36 -2.84
N GLY A 4 -23.39 -27.71 -3.92
CA GLY A 4 -23.86 -27.50 -5.30
C GLY A 4 -23.86 -26.02 -5.77
N LYS A 5 -23.40 -25.10 -4.94
CA LYS A 5 -23.22 -23.70 -5.32
C LYS A 5 -22.05 -23.55 -6.29
N HIS A 6 -22.21 -22.67 -7.25
CA HIS A 6 -21.22 -22.40 -8.28
C HIS A 6 -20.76 -20.94 -8.20
N LEU A 7 -19.43 -20.74 -8.16
CA LEU A 7 -18.79 -19.43 -8.23
C LEU A 7 -17.62 -19.50 -9.22
N GLU A 8 -17.64 -18.64 -10.23
CA GLU A 8 -16.58 -18.48 -11.23
C GLU A 8 -16.18 -17.01 -11.27
N ASN A 9 -14.89 -16.71 -11.14
CA ASN A 9 -14.36 -15.35 -11.23
C ASN A 9 -13.62 -15.17 -12.56
N ARG A 10 -13.78 -14.00 -13.18
CA ARG A 10 -13.10 -13.57 -14.40
C ARG A 10 -12.29 -12.33 -14.09
N TYR A 11 -11.08 -12.27 -14.62
CA TYR A 11 -10.12 -11.22 -14.34
C TYR A 11 -9.75 -10.48 -15.61
N ASP A 12 -9.43 -9.19 -15.49
CA ASP A 12 -8.90 -8.37 -16.57
C ASP A 12 -7.38 -8.48 -16.70
N ALA A 13 -6.79 -7.66 -17.57
CA ALA A 13 -5.35 -7.63 -17.81
C ALA A 13 -4.54 -7.04 -16.64
N GLU A 14 -5.20 -6.35 -15.71
CA GLU A 14 -4.62 -5.80 -14.48
C GLU A 14 -4.80 -6.74 -13.29
N TYR A 15 -5.30 -7.96 -13.53
CA TYR A 15 -5.63 -8.98 -12.53
C TYR A 15 -6.73 -8.58 -11.55
N LEU A 16 -7.51 -7.54 -11.87
CA LEU A 16 -8.70 -7.21 -11.11
C LEU A 16 -9.88 -8.08 -11.56
N ARG A 17 -10.77 -8.41 -10.63
CA ARG A 17 -11.96 -9.24 -10.90
C ARG A 17 -12.96 -8.46 -11.76
N ALA A 18 -12.88 -8.62 -13.08
CA ALA A 18 -13.76 -7.94 -14.04
C ALA A 18 -15.18 -8.52 -14.07
N GLY A 19 -15.36 -9.75 -13.60
CA GLY A 19 -16.69 -10.37 -13.58
C GLY A 19 -16.75 -11.59 -12.68
N MET A 20 -17.99 -11.97 -12.34
CA MET A 20 -18.30 -13.11 -11.50
C MET A 20 -19.55 -13.79 -12.00
N VAL A 21 -19.57 -15.11 -11.96
CA VAL A 21 -20.78 -15.92 -12.12
C VAL A 21 -21.08 -16.59 -10.80
N GLU A 22 -22.16 -16.19 -10.17
CA GLU A 22 -22.59 -16.73 -8.87
C GLU A 22 -23.94 -17.41 -9.04
N ASN A 23 -23.98 -18.74 -8.93
CA ASN A 23 -25.20 -19.55 -9.08
C ASN A 23 -25.98 -19.27 -10.38
N GLY A 24 -25.25 -18.98 -11.47
CA GLY A 24 -25.82 -18.66 -12.79
C GLY A 24 -26.11 -17.18 -13.03
N THR A 25 -26.02 -16.32 -12.00
CA THR A 25 -26.12 -14.87 -12.15
C THR A 25 -24.77 -14.30 -12.49
N VAL A 26 -24.69 -13.50 -13.55
CA VAL A 26 -23.44 -12.84 -13.98
C VAL A 26 -23.45 -11.40 -13.49
N THR A 27 -22.36 -11.00 -12.83
CA THR A 27 -22.09 -9.62 -12.42
C THR A 27 -20.76 -9.17 -13.02
N THR A 28 -20.71 -7.98 -13.59
CA THR A 28 -19.50 -7.33 -14.08
C THR A 28 -19.10 -6.21 -13.15
N PHE A 29 -17.79 -6.01 -12.96
CA PHE A 29 -17.22 -5.04 -12.03
C PHE A 29 -16.42 -3.98 -12.78
N SER A 30 -16.59 -2.72 -12.40
CA SER A 30 -15.81 -1.59 -12.93
C SER A 30 -14.99 -0.95 -11.79
N TYR A 31 -13.71 -0.74 -12.05
CA TYR A 31 -12.77 -0.18 -11.07
C TYR A 31 -12.18 1.14 -11.54
N HIS A 32 -11.74 1.94 -10.58
CA HIS A 32 -10.86 3.08 -10.79
C HIS A 32 -9.77 3.08 -9.72
N ASN A 33 -8.51 3.10 -10.13
CA ASN A 33 -7.35 2.99 -9.23
C ASN A 33 -7.43 1.78 -8.27
N GLY A 34 -8.00 0.67 -8.74
CA GLY A 34 -8.19 -0.54 -7.94
C GLY A 34 -9.40 -0.51 -6.99
N GLU A 35 -10.14 0.59 -6.90
CA GLU A 35 -11.36 0.69 -6.11
C GLU A 35 -12.60 0.37 -6.94
N LEU A 36 -13.53 -0.39 -6.37
CA LEU A 36 -14.78 -0.75 -7.04
C LEU A 36 -15.69 0.48 -7.17
N LEU A 37 -16.08 0.82 -8.41
CA LEU A 37 -17.01 1.90 -8.69
C LEU A 37 -18.41 1.43 -9.00
N ALA A 38 -18.56 0.28 -9.67
CA ALA A 38 -19.88 -0.20 -10.07
C ALA A 38 -19.93 -1.70 -10.26
N GLU A 39 -21.10 -2.24 -10.02
CA GLU A 39 -21.54 -3.57 -10.41
C GLU A 39 -22.63 -3.43 -11.48
N SER A 40 -22.57 -4.24 -12.54
CA SER A 40 -23.51 -4.19 -13.63
C SER A 40 -23.90 -5.60 -14.07
N SER A 41 -25.09 -5.73 -14.69
CA SER A 41 -25.49 -6.95 -15.39
C SER A 41 -24.69 -7.12 -16.70
N PRO A 42 -24.74 -8.30 -17.34
CA PRO A 42 -24.10 -8.50 -18.65
C PRO A 42 -24.62 -7.56 -19.75
N GLU A 43 -25.86 -7.12 -19.63
CA GLU A 43 -26.51 -6.19 -20.55
C GLU A 43 -26.07 -4.73 -20.32
N GLY A 44 -25.27 -4.49 -19.24
CA GLY A 44 -24.77 -3.16 -18.89
C GLY A 44 -25.66 -2.38 -17.92
N ASP A 45 -26.73 -2.98 -17.44
CA ASP A 45 -27.58 -2.33 -16.44
C ASP A 45 -26.88 -2.25 -15.09
N THR A 46 -26.85 -1.08 -14.49
CA THR A 46 -26.26 -0.87 -13.18
C THR A 46 -27.04 -1.63 -12.10
N ILE A 47 -26.32 -2.42 -11.29
CA ILE A 47 -26.80 -3.08 -10.07
C ILE A 47 -26.50 -2.20 -8.87
N SER A 48 -25.23 -1.82 -8.70
CA SER A 48 -24.77 -0.94 -7.63
C SER A 48 -23.73 0.05 -8.15
N ARG A 49 -23.65 1.23 -7.53
CA ARG A 49 -22.57 2.20 -7.73
C ARG A 49 -22.03 2.63 -6.38
N TYR A 50 -20.73 2.87 -6.33
CA TYR A 50 -20.02 3.26 -5.12
C TYR A 50 -19.33 4.60 -5.33
N ILE A 51 -19.42 5.46 -4.35
CA ILE A 51 -18.76 6.77 -4.31
C ILE A 51 -17.62 6.66 -3.30
N PRO A 52 -16.35 6.66 -3.78
CA PRO A 52 -15.20 6.59 -2.91
C PRO A 52 -15.09 7.83 -2.01
N GLY A 53 -14.54 7.61 -0.82
CA GLY A 53 -14.20 8.62 0.16
C GLY A 53 -13.03 8.10 0.98
N TYR A 54 -13.09 8.25 2.30
CA TYR A 54 -12.27 7.43 3.18
C TYR A 54 -12.97 6.06 3.29
N GLY A 55 -12.62 5.11 2.42
CA GLY A 55 -13.44 3.93 2.10
C GLY A 55 -14.60 4.27 1.15
N VAL A 56 -15.72 3.59 1.25
CA VAL A 56 -16.94 3.93 0.52
C VAL A 56 -17.75 4.93 1.34
N ALA A 57 -17.97 6.14 0.79
CA ALA A 57 -18.74 7.18 1.47
C ALA A 57 -20.24 7.04 1.21
N ALA A 58 -20.62 6.72 -0.01
CA ALA A 58 -22.01 6.54 -0.41
C ALA A 58 -22.13 5.55 -1.57
N GLY A 59 -23.33 5.06 -1.81
CA GLY A 59 -23.64 4.20 -2.95
C GLY A 59 -25.04 4.41 -3.45
N TRP A 60 -25.33 3.81 -4.58
CA TRP A 60 -26.67 3.63 -5.16
C TRP A 60 -26.88 2.16 -5.44
N ASN A 61 -28.03 1.63 -5.10
CA ASN A 61 -28.39 0.24 -5.33
C ASN A 61 -29.74 0.14 -6.07
N ARG A 62 -29.87 -0.82 -6.99
CA ARG A 62 -31.08 -1.02 -7.81
C ARG A 62 -32.27 -1.52 -6.97
N GLU A 63 -32.02 -2.39 -5.99
CA GLU A 63 -33.09 -3.01 -5.17
C GLU A 63 -33.81 -1.96 -4.36
N LYS A 64 -33.08 -0.95 -3.90
CA LYS A 64 -33.64 0.17 -3.14
C LYS A 64 -33.18 1.48 -3.76
N SER A 65 -33.95 1.97 -4.74
CA SER A 65 -33.58 3.17 -5.50
C SER A 65 -33.33 4.37 -4.60
N GLY A 66 -32.15 4.97 -4.74
CA GLY A 66 -31.71 6.12 -3.94
C GLY A 66 -30.22 6.05 -3.61
N TYR A 67 -29.74 7.09 -2.97
CA TYR A 67 -28.39 7.10 -2.39
C TYR A 67 -28.43 6.59 -0.95
N HIS A 68 -27.47 5.76 -0.64
CA HIS A 68 -27.22 5.16 0.66
C HIS A 68 -25.88 5.62 1.17
N TYR A 69 -25.73 5.87 2.47
CA TYR A 69 -24.54 6.43 3.08
C TYR A 69 -23.92 5.40 4.01
N TYR A 70 -22.62 5.14 3.81
CA TYR A 70 -21.87 4.15 4.56
C TYR A 70 -21.28 4.76 5.82
N HIS A 71 -21.46 4.08 6.94
CA HIS A 71 -20.87 4.39 8.21
C HIS A 71 -19.90 3.28 8.57
N LEU A 72 -18.63 3.63 8.59
CA LEU A 72 -17.53 2.69 8.75
C LEU A 72 -17.05 2.69 10.18
N ASP A 73 -16.52 1.56 10.63
CA ASP A 73 -15.77 1.47 11.88
C ASP A 73 -14.32 1.98 11.70
N GLU A 74 -13.52 1.94 12.77
CA GLU A 74 -12.13 2.36 12.78
C GLU A 74 -11.21 1.52 11.86
N GLN A 75 -11.68 0.38 11.39
CA GLN A 75 -10.97 -0.48 10.44
C GLN A 75 -11.50 -0.40 9.01
N ASN A 76 -12.33 0.60 8.72
CA ASN A 76 -12.99 0.76 7.42
C ASN A 76 -14.03 -0.33 7.10
N SER A 77 -14.51 -1.10 8.08
CA SER A 77 -15.58 -2.06 7.86
C SER A 77 -16.92 -1.33 7.86
N THR A 78 -17.83 -1.72 6.97
CA THR A 78 -19.19 -1.20 6.95
C THR A 78 -19.96 -1.64 8.20
N ALA A 79 -20.22 -0.70 9.12
CA ALA A 79 -21.01 -0.98 10.33
C ALA A 79 -22.50 -0.74 10.09
N TYR A 80 -22.83 0.35 9.41
CA TYR A 80 -24.21 0.71 9.04
C TYR A 80 -24.26 1.28 7.64
N ILE A 81 -25.42 1.10 7.00
CA ILE A 81 -25.79 1.85 5.79
C ILE A 81 -27.13 2.54 6.07
N THR A 82 -27.18 3.85 5.84
CA THR A 82 -28.41 4.64 6.04
C THR A 82 -28.95 5.16 4.72
N GLY A 83 -30.26 5.28 4.64
CA GLY A 83 -30.93 5.96 3.54
C GLY A 83 -30.82 7.48 3.64
N GLY A 84 -31.32 8.20 2.62
CA GLY A 84 -31.32 9.67 2.59
C GLY A 84 -32.15 10.34 3.69
N ASN A 85 -33.01 9.61 4.36
CA ASN A 85 -33.80 10.03 5.52
C ASN A 85 -33.09 9.81 6.88
N GLY A 86 -31.90 9.19 6.84
CA GLY A 86 -31.09 8.86 8.03
C GLY A 86 -31.52 7.59 8.75
N GLU A 87 -32.48 6.82 8.22
CA GLU A 87 -32.85 5.53 8.80
C GLU A 87 -31.82 4.44 8.43
N ILE A 88 -31.52 3.54 9.39
CA ILE A 88 -30.59 2.43 9.19
C ILE A 88 -31.30 1.37 8.33
N GLU A 89 -30.74 1.13 7.15
CA GLU A 89 -31.22 0.15 6.21
C GLU A 89 -30.45 -1.17 6.33
N ASN A 90 -29.12 -1.10 6.43
CA ASN A 90 -28.30 -2.27 6.69
C ASN A 90 -27.46 -2.07 7.96
N ARG A 91 -27.19 -3.16 8.66
CA ARG A 91 -26.34 -3.21 9.84
C ARG A 91 -25.51 -4.47 9.83
N TYR A 92 -24.22 -4.36 10.20
CA TYR A 92 -23.28 -5.47 10.25
C TYR A 92 -22.46 -5.43 11.53
N GLU A 93 -22.19 -6.60 12.08
CA GLU A 93 -21.32 -6.80 13.25
C GLU A 93 -20.33 -7.92 12.95
N TYR A 94 -19.05 -7.66 13.17
CA TYR A 94 -17.97 -8.58 12.85
C TYR A 94 -17.21 -8.98 14.11
N ASP A 95 -16.58 -10.17 14.07
CA ASP A 95 -15.49 -10.43 15.00
C ASP A 95 -14.19 -9.77 14.52
N ALA A 96 -13.12 -9.90 15.31
CA ALA A 96 -11.83 -9.29 15.01
C ALA A 96 -11.24 -9.75 13.65
N PHE A 97 -11.62 -10.92 13.15
CA PHE A 97 -11.13 -11.46 11.87
C PHE A 97 -12.13 -11.26 10.72
N GLY A 98 -13.22 -10.53 10.94
CA GLY A 98 -14.19 -10.21 9.91
C GLY A 98 -15.24 -11.30 9.66
N VAL A 99 -15.38 -12.26 10.56
CA VAL A 99 -16.52 -13.18 10.53
C VAL A 99 -17.78 -12.38 10.88
N LEU A 100 -18.75 -12.39 9.98
CA LEU A 100 -20.02 -11.72 10.19
C LEU A 100 -20.79 -12.43 11.32
N GLN A 101 -20.91 -11.76 12.47
CA GLN A 101 -21.56 -12.29 13.67
C GLN A 101 -23.08 -12.01 13.63
N ASN A 102 -23.45 -10.85 13.12
CA ASN A 102 -24.83 -10.45 13.01
C ASN A 102 -25.00 -9.51 11.80
N SER A 103 -26.10 -9.65 11.08
CA SER A 103 -26.46 -8.75 10.00
C SER A 103 -27.96 -8.56 9.88
N ARG A 104 -28.36 -7.35 9.51
CA ARG A 104 -29.70 -7.02 9.04
C ARG A 104 -29.54 -6.25 7.74
N GLU A 105 -30.12 -6.74 6.68
CA GLU A 105 -30.07 -6.13 5.35
C GLU A 105 -31.47 -5.88 4.80
N GLU A 106 -31.71 -4.66 4.31
CA GLU A 106 -32.88 -4.33 3.54
C GLU A 106 -32.62 -4.41 2.02
N PHE A 107 -31.35 -4.40 1.64
CA PHE A 107 -30.87 -4.66 0.29
C PHE A 107 -29.50 -5.36 0.34
N SER A 108 -29.15 -6.09 -0.72
CA SER A 108 -27.88 -6.78 -0.81
C SER A 108 -26.73 -5.80 -1.01
N ASP A 109 -25.69 -5.89 -0.17
CA ASP A 109 -24.44 -5.16 -0.32
C ASP A 109 -23.26 -6.11 -0.21
N ARG A 110 -22.19 -5.74 -0.88
CA ARG A 110 -20.99 -6.55 -1.00
C ARG A 110 -19.80 -5.95 -0.25
N ILE A 111 -19.82 -4.64 0.01
CA ILE A 111 -18.72 -3.92 0.67
C ILE A 111 -18.87 -4.01 2.19
N LEU A 112 -18.15 -4.95 2.80
CA LEU A 112 -18.30 -5.27 4.22
C LEU A 112 -17.03 -5.03 5.03
N TYR A 113 -16.43 -6.07 5.60
CA TYR A 113 -15.27 -6.00 6.48
C TYR A 113 -14.07 -5.35 5.78
N THR A 114 -13.46 -4.37 6.43
CA THR A 114 -12.35 -3.53 5.93
C THR A 114 -12.59 -2.93 4.53
N GLY A 115 -13.86 -2.68 4.17
CA GLY A 115 -14.23 -2.14 2.86
C GLY A 115 -14.03 -3.11 1.69
N GLN A 116 -13.90 -4.41 1.96
CA GLN A 116 -13.63 -5.41 0.91
C GLN A 116 -14.91 -6.10 0.43
N GLN A 117 -14.85 -6.62 -0.80
CA GLN A 117 -15.96 -7.32 -1.44
C GLN A 117 -16.16 -8.69 -0.80
N TYR A 118 -17.30 -8.91 -0.19
CA TYR A 118 -17.69 -10.20 0.38
C TYR A 118 -18.44 -11.06 -0.65
N ASP A 119 -18.01 -12.30 -0.82
CA ASP A 119 -18.67 -13.28 -1.67
C ASP A 119 -19.48 -14.22 -0.79
N GLN A 120 -20.80 -14.02 -0.74
CA GLN A 120 -21.71 -14.81 0.10
C GLN A 120 -21.67 -16.31 -0.20
N THR A 121 -21.44 -16.70 -1.47
CA THR A 121 -21.37 -18.10 -1.88
C THR A 121 -20.14 -18.81 -1.34
N SER A 122 -18.97 -18.15 -1.27
CA SER A 122 -17.73 -18.73 -0.76
C SER A 122 -17.47 -18.41 0.72
N GLY A 123 -18.13 -17.38 1.27
CA GLY A 123 -17.85 -16.86 2.60
C GLY A 123 -16.47 -16.20 2.70
N GLN A 124 -15.95 -15.68 1.61
CA GLN A 124 -14.61 -15.08 1.53
C GLN A 124 -14.67 -13.62 1.11
N TYR A 125 -13.66 -12.87 1.50
CA TYR A 125 -13.44 -11.50 1.02
C TYR A 125 -12.46 -11.49 -0.14
N TYR A 126 -12.78 -10.76 -1.20
CA TYR A 126 -11.88 -10.50 -2.31
C TYR A 126 -11.07 -9.23 -2.04
N LEU A 127 -9.78 -9.39 -1.77
CA LEU A 127 -8.82 -8.32 -1.51
C LEU A 127 -7.93 -8.05 -2.74
N ARG A 128 -8.49 -8.06 -3.94
CA ARG A 128 -7.80 -7.86 -5.23
C ARG A 128 -6.75 -8.94 -5.52
N ALA A 129 -5.59 -8.92 -4.87
CA ALA A 129 -4.53 -9.90 -5.12
C ALA A 129 -4.85 -11.30 -4.59
N ARG A 130 -5.56 -11.40 -3.46
CA ARG A 130 -5.86 -12.67 -2.78
C ARG A 130 -7.29 -12.69 -2.25
N PHE A 131 -7.78 -13.92 -2.01
CA PHE A 131 -9.00 -14.13 -1.24
C PHE A 131 -8.66 -14.39 0.23
N TYR A 132 -9.36 -13.73 1.10
CA TYR A 132 -9.26 -13.88 2.53
C TYR A 132 -10.42 -14.69 3.09
N ASN A 133 -10.13 -15.72 3.87
CA ASN A 133 -11.14 -16.50 4.56
C ASN A 133 -11.19 -16.08 6.04
N PRO A 134 -12.23 -15.39 6.49
CA PRO A 134 -12.32 -14.87 7.84
C PRO A 134 -12.46 -15.97 8.89
N VAL A 135 -13.09 -17.10 8.57
CA VAL A 135 -13.25 -18.24 9.48
C VAL A 135 -11.90 -18.91 9.77
N LEU A 136 -11.01 -18.95 8.79
CA LEU A 136 -9.65 -19.47 8.95
C LEU A 136 -8.66 -18.39 9.43
N GLY A 137 -9.03 -17.11 9.37
CA GLY A 137 -8.19 -15.97 9.73
C GLY A 137 -6.96 -15.81 8.82
N ARG A 138 -7.05 -16.24 7.55
CA ARG A 138 -5.91 -16.26 6.62
C ARG A 138 -6.31 -16.13 5.16
N PHE A 139 -5.35 -15.78 4.32
CA PHE A 139 -5.48 -15.87 2.87
C PHE A 139 -5.57 -17.33 2.41
N VAL A 140 -6.28 -17.56 1.29
CA VAL A 140 -6.40 -18.90 0.68
C VAL A 140 -5.35 -19.12 -0.43
N GLN A 141 -4.65 -18.06 -0.85
CA GLN A 141 -3.52 -18.13 -1.77
C GLN A 141 -2.23 -17.71 -1.05
N GLU A 142 -1.12 -18.31 -1.50
CA GLU A 142 0.23 -17.95 -1.07
C GLU A 142 0.59 -16.54 -1.53
N ASP A 143 1.27 -15.78 -0.66
CA ASP A 143 1.79 -14.47 -1.03
C ASP A 143 2.90 -14.60 -2.07
N VAL A 144 2.84 -13.77 -3.09
CA VAL A 144 3.93 -13.65 -4.07
C VAL A 144 5.15 -12.93 -3.50
N TYR A 145 4.94 -12.16 -2.43
CA TYR A 145 5.98 -11.43 -1.71
C TYR A 145 6.43 -12.19 -0.46
N ARG A 146 7.70 -12.60 -0.43
CA ARG A 146 8.28 -13.39 0.67
C ARG A 146 8.91 -12.54 1.78
N GLY A 147 8.68 -11.24 1.79
CA GLY A 147 9.28 -10.29 2.76
C GLY A 147 8.54 -10.16 4.09
N ASP A 148 7.28 -10.56 4.16
CA ASP A 148 6.42 -10.40 5.36
C ASP A 148 6.52 -11.55 6.39
N GLY A 149 7.60 -12.34 6.33
CA GLY A 149 7.85 -13.43 7.28
C GLY A 149 7.67 -14.82 6.66
N LEU A 150 7.74 -15.85 7.51
CA LEU A 150 7.73 -17.26 7.07
C LEU A 150 6.33 -17.79 6.72
N ASN A 151 5.26 -17.10 7.15
CA ASN A 151 3.88 -17.54 6.89
C ASN A 151 3.25 -16.71 5.78
N LEU A 152 3.34 -17.22 4.54
CA LEU A 152 2.84 -16.56 3.34
C LEU A 152 1.31 -16.50 3.21
N TYR A 153 0.57 -17.06 4.16
CA TYR A 153 -0.89 -17.05 4.22
C TYR A 153 -1.42 -16.15 5.34
N ALA A 154 -0.54 -15.53 6.15
CA ALA A 154 -0.97 -14.72 7.28
C ALA A 154 -1.73 -13.47 6.80
N TYR A 155 -2.88 -13.20 7.43
CA TYR A 155 -3.60 -11.96 7.29
C TYR A 155 -3.20 -11.03 8.45
N CYS A 156 -2.83 -9.79 8.11
CA CYS A 156 -2.53 -8.73 9.08
C CYS A 156 -1.59 -9.18 10.22
N LYS A 157 -0.56 -9.97 9.91
CA LYS A 157 0.41 -10.50 10.90
C LYS A 157 -0.27 -11.24 12.07
N ASN A 158 -1.46 -11.81 11.85
CA ASN A 158 -2.38 -12.38 12.84
C ASN A 158 -2.87 -11.37 13.90
N ASN A 159 -2.86 -10.08 13.60
CA ASN A 159 -3.37 -9.02 14.46
C ASN A 159 -4.29 -8.05 13.69
N PRO A 160 -5.48 -8.51 13.25
CA PRO A 160 -6.38 -7.71 12.42
C PRO A 160 -7.11 -6.60 13.21
N VAL A 161 -6.95 -6.53 14.53
CA VAL A 161 -7.44 -5.41 15.34
C VAL A 161 -6.59 -4.16 15.15
N VAL A 162 -5.31 -4.33 14.83
CA VAL A 162 -4.34 -3.25 14.64
C VAL A 162 -4.07 -2.98 13.17
N TYR A 163 -4.14 -4.02 12.34
CA TYR A 163 -3.81 -3.95 10.92
C TYR A 163 -5.00 -4.31 10.05
N TYR A 164 -5.05 -3.76 8.85
CA TYR A 164 -5.91 -4.21 7.75
C TYR A 164 -5.09 -4.33 6.47
N ASP A 165 -5.55 -5.12 5.51
CA ASP A 165 -4.89 -5.26 4.21
C ASP A 165 -5.83 -4.74 3.11
N PRO A 166 -5.57 -3.56 2.52
CA PRO A 166 -6.45 -2.99 1.51
C PRO A 166 -6.31 -3.64 0.14
N SER A 167 -5.22 -4.33 -0.13
CA SER A 167 -4.85 -4.79 -1.48
C SER A 167 -4.70 -6.31 -1.61
N GLY A 168 -4.61 -7.01 -0.50
CA GLY A 168 -4.27 -8.42 -0.45
C GLY A 168 -2.78 -8.71 -0.66
N TYR A 169 -1.92 -7.72 -0.48
CA TYR A 169 -0.45 -7.85 -0.55
C TYR A 169 0.22 -7.54 0.78
N ASP A 170 -0.15 -6.45 1.43
CA ASP A 170 0.55 -5.95 2.61
C ASP A 170 -0.40 -5.33 3.63
N SER A 171 -0.13 -5.60 4.90
CA SER A 171 -0.93 -5.12 6.01
C SER A 171 -0.56 -3.68 6.41
N GLN A 172 -1.57 -2.83 6.62
CA GLN A 172 -1.44 -1.42 6.98
C GLN A 172 -2.17 -1.13 8.30
N TYR A 173 -1.83 -0.01 8.94
CA TYR A 173 -2.61 0.54 10.05
C TYR A 173 -3.86 1.27 9.50
N PRO A 174 -5.06 1.08 10.06
CA PRO A 174 -6.29 1.75 9.63
C PRO A 174 -6.24 3.27 9.81
N CYS A 175 -5.63 3.71 10.90
CA CYS A 175 -5.27 5.11 11.13
C CYS A 175 -3.76 5.19 11.28
N LYS A 176 -3.12 6.14 10.61
CA LYS A 176 -1.87 6.69 11.13
C LYS A 176 -2.26 7.50 12.36
N GLU A 177 -2.39 6.86 13.54
CA GLU A 177 -2.23 7.62 14.75
C GLU A 177 -0.80 8.14 14.73
N GLU A 178 -0.66 9.45 14.64
CA GLU A 178 0.52 10.12 15.15
C GLU A 178 0.59 9.79 16.63
N THR A 179 1.27 8.69 16.99
CA THR A 179 1.67 8.44 18.36
C THR A 179 2.82 9.36 18.68
N SER A 180 2.50 10.64 18.86
CA SER A 180 3.29 11.52 19.69
C SER A 180 2.79 11.38 21.11
N VAL A 181 3.38 10.46 21.87
CA VAL A 181 3.35 10.55 23.33
C VAL A 181 4.34 11.64 23.73
N GLY A 182 3.82 12.84 23.94
CA GLY A 182 4.57 14.00 24.40
C GLY A 182 3.63 15.18 24.53
N GLU A 183 3.28 15.50 25.77
CA GLU A 183 2.31 16.50 26.20
C GLU A 183 2.39 17.85 25.49
N SER A 184 1.19 18.45 25.40
CA SER A 184 0.86 19.87 25.30
C SER A 184 0.68 20.49 23.90
N GLY A 185 -0.58 20.70 23.54
CA GLY A 185 -1.10 22.02 23.17
C GLY A 185 -0.84 22.52 21.75
N ALA A 186 -1.95 22.72 21.06
CA ALA A 186 -2.17 23.61 19.92
C ALA A 186 -2.21 22.97 18.53
N GLU A 187 -3.42 22.99 17.99
CA GLU A 187 -3.73 22.86 16.56
C GLU A 187 -2.96 23.92 15.76
N GLU A 188 -2.17 23.48 14.77
CA GLU A 188 -1.88 24.30 13.60
C GLU A 188 -1.75 23.39 12.37
N SER A 189 -2.61 23.64 11.39
CA SER A 189 -2.44 23.20 10.01
C SER A 189 -1.17 23.84 9.45
N GLY A 190 -0.05 23.17 9.58
CA GLY A 190 1.24 23.61 9.12
C GLY A 190 1.97 22.49 8.39
N SER A 191 2.66 22.84 7.30
CA SER A 191 3.66 22.03 6.65
C SER A 191 4.42 21.18 7.68
N GLY A 192 4.24 19.85 7.65
CA GLY A 192 4.84 18.97 8.63
C GLY A 192 6.34 18.91 8.47
N SER A 193 7.10 19.16 9.54
CA SER A 193 8.52 18.84 9.58
C SER A 193 8.75 17.67 10.53
N VAL A 194 9.59 16.72 10.12
CA VAL A 194 10.07 15.62 10.96
C VAL A 194 11.58 15.72 11.11
N LYS A 195 12.16 15.04 12.07
CA LYS A 195 13.64 15.00 12.21
C LYS A 195 14.17 13.71 11.58
N ASN A 196 15.25 13.82 10.83
CA ASN A 196 15.97 12.63 10.37
C ASN A 196 16.85 12.04 11.50
N TRP A 197 17.46 10.88 11.24
CA TRP A 197 18.33 10.13 12.15
C TRP A 197 19.53 10.94 12.71
N LYS A 198 19.89 12.05 12.07
CA LYS A 198 20.90 13.02 12.56
C LYS A 198 20.29 14.18 13.34
N GLY A 199 18.98 14.18 13.57
CA GLY A 199 18.26 15.28 14.23
C GLY A 199 18.07 16.52 13.36
N GLN A 200 18.34 16.44 12.05
CA GLN A 200 18.12 17.53 11.10
C GLN A 200 16.66 17.56 10.68
N GLU A 201 16.12 18.74 10.47
CA GLU A 201 14.76 18.94 10.02
C GLU A 201 14.58 18.46 8.57
N VAL A 202 13.52 17.65 8.34
CA VAL A 202 13.08 17.20 7.01
C VAL A 202 11.83 17.97 6.66
N LYS A 203 11.87 18.73 5.58
CA LYS A 203 10.73 19.49 5.07
C LYS A 203 9.85 18.59 4.20
N ILE A 204 8.61 18.37 4.65
CA ILE A 204 7.64 17.58 3.91
C ILE A 204 6.66 18.56 3.25
N PRO A 205 6.53 18.55 1.92
CA PRO A 205 5.58 19.39 1.23
C PRO A 205 4.13 19.06 1.55
N ASP A 206 3.25 20.05 1.52
CA ASP A 206 1.82 19.86 1.75
C ASP A 206 1.23 18.83 0.77
N GLY A 207 0.43 17.92 1.30
CA GLY A 207 -0.17 16.84 0.50
C GLY A 207 0.81 15.77 0.02
N HIS A 208 2.05 15.75 0.54
CA HIS A 208 3.01 14.72 0.21
C HIS A 208 2.65 13.38 0.85
N ILE A 209 2.60 12.33 0.04
CA ILE A 209 2.29 10.98 0.50
C ILE A 209 3.60 10.27 0.86
N MET A 210 3.73 9.83 2.10
CA MET A 210 4.88 9.04 2.55
C MET A 210 4.84 7.64 1.94
N SER A 211 5.98 7.17 1.46
CA SER A 211 6.08 5.80 0.93
C SER A 211 5.91 4.78 2.05
N SER A 212 4.96 3.85 1.92
CA SER A 212 4.76 2.78 2.90
C SER A 212 5.88 1.73 2.94
N ARG A 213 6.83 1.80 1.98
CA ARG A 213 7.95 0.86 1.87
C ARG A 213 9.28 1.45 2.28
N ASP A 214 9.32 2.73 2.50
CA ASP A 214 10.53 3.39 2.98
C ASP A 214 10.52 3.41 4.51
N PRO A 215 11.69 3.22 5.16
CA PRO A 215 11.79 3.37 6.60
C PRO A 215 11.54 4.82 7.02
N ASP A 216 11.25 5.03 8.29
CA ASP A 216 11.10 6.38 8.84
C ASP A 216 12.39 7.18 8.74
N PHE A 217 12.28 8.52 8.72
CA PHE A 217 13.46 9.39 8.68
C PHE A 217 14.34 9.27 9.94
N SER A 218 13.78 8.81 11.05
CA SER A 218 14.53 8.55 12.30
C SER A 218 15.49 7.35 12.20
N GLU A 219 15.30 6.49 11.20
CA GLU A 219 16.19 5.36 10.97
C GLU A 219 17.40 5.77 10.10
N PRO A 220 18.60 5.18 10.36
CA PRO A 220 19.77 5.44 9.53
C PRO A 220 19.53 4.98 8.08
N PRO A 221 20.25 5.57 7.11
CA PRO A 221 20.15 5.16 5.72
C PRO A 221 20.47 3.68 5.50
N ILE A 222 19.70 3.02 4.64
CA ILE A 222 20.03 1.69 4.14
C ILE A 222 21.24 1.81 3.21
N TYR A 223 22.24 0.95 3.44
CA TYR A 223 23.42 0.88 2.60
C TYR A 223 23.88 -0.57 2.44
N ARG A 224 24.62 -0.83 1.37
CA ARG A 224 25.25 -2.12 1.15
C ARG A 224 26.71 -2.08 1.62
N GLU A 225 27.07 -2.99 2.49
CA GLU A 225 28.42 -3.08 3.06
C GLU A 225 29.49 -3.46 2.01
N GLY A 226 29.16 -4.28 1.07
CA GLY A 226 30.11 -4.78 0.07
C GLY A 226 30.14 -6.31 0.03
N PRO A 227 31.26 -6.94 -0.40
CA PRO A 227 32.51 -6.31 -0.82
C PRO A 227 32.43 -5.64 -2.20
N TYR A 228 33.33 -4.66 -2.42
CA TYR A 228 33.45 -3.93 -3.69
C TYR A 228 34.85 -4.08 -4.29
N THR A 229 34.92 -4.06 -5.61
CA THR A 229 36.16 -4.07 -6.39
C THR A 229 36.76 -2.67 -6.51
N ASP A 230 38.05 -2.57 -6.90
CA ASP A 230 38.69 -1.30 -7.27
C ASP A 230 37.94 -0.57 -8.38
N ALA A 231 37.44 -1.32 -9.39
CA ALA A 231 36.67 -0.75 -10.49
C ALA A 231 35.36 -0.08 -9.97
N GLN A 232 34.64 -0.74 -9.07
CA GLN A 232 33.43 -0.21 -8.47
C GLN A 232 33.71 1.03 -7.61
N ARG A 233 34.76 0.98 -6.77
CA ARG A 233 35.17 2.14 -5.97
C ARG A 233 35.55 3.33 -6.87
N ASN A 234 36.29 3.10 -7.94
CA ASN A 234 36.65 4.16 -8.90
C ASN A 234 35.41 4.74 -9.59
N ALA A 235 34.44 3.91 -9.94
CA ALA A 235 33.16 4.37 -10.47
C ALA A 235 32.39 5.24 -9.46
N PHE A 236 32.34 4.83 -8.18
CA PHE A 236 31.73 5.62 -7.11
C PHE A 236 32.39 6.99 -6.97
N LEU A 237 33.70 7.06 -6.96
CA LEU A 237 34.43 8.34 -6.90
C LEU A 237 34.10 9.28 -8.06
N GLN A 238 33.69 8.72 -9.21
CA GLN A 238 33.19 9.49 -10.36
C GLN A 238 31.68 9.80 -10.28
N GLY A 239 31.00 9.33 -9.23
CA GLY A 239 29.55 9.53 -9.04
C GLY A 239 28.69 8.59 -9.87
N LYS A 240 29.16 7.36 -10.13
CA LYS A 240 28.46 6.30 -10.87
C LYS A 240 28.22 5.08 -9.97
N SER A 241 27.22 4.27 -10.26
CA SER A 241 26.83 3.09 -9.47
C SER A 241 27.84 1.93 -9.48
N GLY A 242 28.81 1.92 -10.39
CA GLY A 242 29.81 0.87 -10.45
C GLY A 242 29.26 -0.52 -10.75
N ASP A 243 28.11 -0.61 -11.40
CA ASP A 243 27.44 -1.87 -11.79
C ASP A 243 27.09 -2.78 -10.58
N THR A 244 26.73 -2.16 -9.45
CA THR A 244 26.40 -2.87 -8.20
C THR A 244 25.03 -3.55 -8.22
N LYS A 245 24.22 -3.31 -9.25
CA LYS A 245 22.81 -3.73 -9.33
C LYS A 245 21.94 -3.17 -8.19
N THR A 246 22.43 -2.14 -7.49
CA THR A 246 21.68 -1.35 -6.53
C THR A 246 21.37 0.02 -7.10
N ALA A 247 20.37 0.67 -6.54
CA ALA A 247 19.95 2.00 -6.95
C ALA A 247 19.83 2.93 -5.74
N PRO A 248 20.30 4.18 -5.84
CA PRO A 248 20.04 5.19 -4.83
C PRO A 248 18.57 5.63 -4.94
N HIS A 249 17.87 5.56 -3.82
CA HIS A 249 16.47 5.90 -3.68
C HIS A 249 16.29 7.02 -2.67
N HIS A 250 15.64 8.12 -3.05
CA HIS A 250 15.29 9.18 -2.13
C HIS A 250 14.14 8.69 -1.25
N ARG A 251 14.42 8.49 0.04
CA ARG A 251 13.46 8.03 1.03
C ARG A 251 12.23 8.95 1.01
N HIS A 252 11.05 8.35 0.89
CA HIS A 252 9.78 9.05 0.72
C HIS A 252 9.77 10.09 -0.40
N GLN A 253 10.66 9.98 -1.38
CA GLN A 253 10.83 10.94 -2.49
C GLN A 253 11.19 12.38 -2.05
N ILE A 254 11.70 12.57 -0.83
CA ILE A 254 12.12 13.88 -0.33
C ILE A 254 13.58 14.17 -0.75
N PRO A 255 13.86 15.32 -1.38
CA PRO A 255 15.22 15.74 -1.74
C PRO A 255 16.15 15.89 -0.52
N VAL A 256 17.43 15.59 -0.71
CA VAL A 256 18.44 15.76 0.36
C VAL A 256 18.56 17.22 0.82
N ARG A 257 18.39 18.18 -0.07
CA ARG A 257 18.37 19.63 0.26
C ARG A 257 17.26 19.98 1.27
N ASP A 258 16.16 19.21 1.30
CA ASP A 258 15.03 19.42 2.19
C ASP A 258 15.10 18.51 3.43
N GLY A 259 16.29 17.96 3.71
CA GLY A 259 16.55 17.08 4.86
C GLY A 259 16.33 15.58 4.57
N GLY A 260 15.95 15.23 3.35
CA GLY A 260 15.72 13.85 2.93
C GLY A 260 16.99 12.99 2.98
N VAL A 261 16.77 11.68 2.89
CA VAL A 261 17.81 10.65 2.99
C VAL A 261 17.83 9.84 1.68
N ILE A 262 19.02 9.41 1.25
CA ILE A 262 19.17 8.47 0.14
C ILE A 262 19.53 7.09 0.69
N ASP A 263 18.70 6.10 0.39
CA ASP A 263 18.90 4.69 0.65
C ASP A 263 19.53 3.99 -0.57
N GLU A 264 20.35 2.97 -0.33
CA GLU A 264 20.85 2.08 -1.37
C GLU A 264 20.04 0.79 -1.37
N ILE A 265 19.15 0.64 -2.33
CA ILE A 265 18.20 -0.48 -2.40
C ILE A 265 18.43 -1.35 -3.63
N PRO A 266 17.95 -2.60 -3.64
CA PRO A 266 18.00 -3.46 -4.83
C PRO A 266 17.42 -2.77 -6.06
N GLY A 267 18.22 -2.70 -7.13
CA GLY A 267 17.86 -2.11 -8.41
C GLY A 267 17.66 -3.18 -9.50
N PRO A 268 17.57 -2.77 -10.79
CA PRO A 268 17.42 -3.70 -11.91
C PRO A 268 18.53 -4.75 -11.95
N GLY A 269 18.14 -6.03 -12.05
CA GLY A 269 19.06 -7.15 -12.11
C GLY A 269 19.68 -7.58 -10.77
N HIS A 270 19.20 -7.06 -9.65
CA HIS A 270 19.59 -7.54 -8.33
C HIS A 270 18.97 -8.92 -8.04
N PRO A 271 19.69 -9.85 -7.35
CA PRO A 271 19.16 -11.19 -7.02
C PRO A 271 17.85 -11.17 -6.20
N GLU A 272 17.65 -10.16 -5.36
CA GLU A 272 16.45 -9.95 -4.55
C GLU A 272 15.30 -9.26 -5.31
N GLY A 273 15.46 -9.09 -6.62
CA GLY A 273 14.51 -8.37 -7.46
C GLY A 273 14.73 -6.85 -7.46
N ASN A 274 14.04 -6.16 -8.36
CA ASN A 274 14.11 -4.71 -8.46
C ASN A 274 13.13 -4.06 -7.49
N GLN A 275 13.64 -3.48 -6.42
CA GLN A 275 12.83 -2.76 -5.43
C GLN A 275 12.71 -1.26 -5.70
N HIS A 276 13.47 -0.73 -6.67
CA HIS A 276 13.49 0.71 -6.99
C HIS A 276 12.41 1.11 -8.00
N THR A 277 12.31 0.40 -9.13
CA THR A 277 11.40 0.77 -10.23
C THR A 277 10.46 -0.35 -10.65
N GLY A 278 10.67 -1.57 -10.16
CA GLY A 278 9.94 -2.76 -10.58
C GLY A 278 8.65 -2.95 -9.81
N GLY A 279 7.53 -2.54 -10.39
CA GLY A 279 6.21 -3.07 -10.02
C GLY A 279 5.65 -2.66 -8.66
N SER A 280 6.18 -1.63 -8.01
CA SER A 280 5.63 -1.17 -6.74
C SER A 280 5.26 0.30 -6.77
N PRO A 281 3.98 0.63 -7.02
CA PRO A 281 3.50 2.00 -6.93
C PRO A 281 3.71 2.63 -5.55
N ASN A 282 3.82 1.80 -4.49
CA ASN A 282 3.91 2.26 -3.11
C ASN A 282 5.25 2.91 -2.74
N ARG A 283 6.34 2.69 -3.52
CA ARG A 283 7.62 3.35 -3.25
C ARG A 283 7.73 4.74 -3.90
N HIS A 284 6.88 5.00 -4.90
CA HIS A 284 6.80 6.29 -5.60
C HIS A 284 5.33 6.77 -5.66
N PRO A 285 4.68 7.02 -4.51
CA PRO A 285 3.26 7.37 -4.47
C PRO A 285 2.97 8.78 -4.99
N ASN A 286 4.00 9.63 -5.07
CA ASN A 286 3.84 11.01 -5.52
C ASN A 286 4.21 11.15 -6.99
N SER A 287 3.50 12.02 -7.71
CA SER A 287 4.03 12.60 -8.94
C SER A 287 5.34 13.27 -8.52
N SER A 288 6.45 12.77 -9.04
CA SER A 288 7.79 13.12 -8.56
C SER A 288 7.94 14.62 -8.25
N ILE A 289 8.27 14.98 -7.01
CA ILE A 289 8.64 16.35 -6.60
C ILE A 289 9.69 16.95 -7.56
N PHE A 290 10.59 16.10 -8.04
CA PHE A 290 11.58 16.47 -9.02
C PHE A 290 11.00 16.83 -10.41
N ASN A 291 9.78 16.40 -10.73
CA ASN A 291 9.13 16.74 -12.01
C ASN A 291 8.37 18.07 -11.94
N SER A 292 7.98 18.51 -10.76
CA SER A 292 7.25 19.78 -10.57
C SER A 292 8.14 21.02 -10.67
N GLU A 293 9.46 20.85 -10.60
CA GLU A 293 10.44 21.93 -10.71
C GLU A 293 11.12 21.93 -12.08
N SER A 294 11.32 23.10 -12.66
CA SER A 294 11.98 23.29 -13.96
C SER A 294 13.40 22.67 -14.07
N ASN A 295 14.04 22.38 -12.93
CA ASN A 295 15.36 21.75 -12.82
C ASN A 295 15.38 20.46 -11.98
N GLY A 296 14.24 19.85 -11.67
CA GLY A 296 14.12 18.73 -10.75
C GLY A 296 14.96 17.50 -11.12
N ASN A 297 15.03 17.17 -12.41
CA ASN A 297 15.89 16.07 -12.89
C ASN A 297 17.39 16.37 -12.69
N ARG A 298 17.83 17.63 -12.81
CA ARG A 298 19.22 18.01 -12.54
C ARG A 298 19.54 17.89 -11.06
N LEU A 299 18.63 18.34 -10.19
CA LEU A 299 18.76 18.21 -8.74
C LEU A 299 18.89 16.74 -8.35
N ARG A 300 17.93 15.90 -8.72
CA ARG A 300 17.98 14.46 -8.44
C ARG A 300 19.28 13.82 -8.88
N ASN A 301 19.70 14.07 -10.12
CA ASN A 301 20.94 13.52 -10.65
C ASN A 301 22.19 14.04 -9.93
N SER A 302 22.19 15.29 -9.44
CA SER A 302 23.28 15.84 -8.66
C SER A 302 23.40 15.19 -7.28
N GLU A 303 22.27 14.96 -6.61
CA GLU A 303 22.20 14.29 -5.31
C GLU A 303 22.61 12.82 -5.41
N ILE A 304 22.15 12.09 -6.43
CA ILE A 304 22.59 10.72 -6.73
C ILE A 304 24.09 10.64 -6.98
N ARG A 305 24.66 11.58 -7.75
CA ARG A 305 26.12 11.64 -7.96
C ARG A 305 26.89 11.92 -6.68
N ALA A 306 26.35 12.82 -5.83
CA ALA A 306 26.94 13.13 -4.54
C ALA A 306 26.93 11.93 -3.61
N PHE A 307 25.84 11.17 -3.57
CA PHE A 307 25.71 9.91 -2.84
C PHE A 307 26.81 8.91 -3.22
N TRP A 308 26.96 8.61 -4.51
CA TRP A 308 28.01 7.67 -4.97
C TRP A 308 29.41 8.17 -4.64
N LYS A 309 29.69 9.47 -4.83
CA LYS A 309 30.99 10.05 -4.46
C LYS A 309 31.28 9.96 -2.96
N ALA A 310 30.27 10.20 -2.13
CA ALA A 310 30.40 10.05 -0.68
C ALA A 310 30.70 8.60 -0.31
N LYS A 311 29.96 7.64 -0.89
CA LYS A 311 30.22 6.21 -0.72
C LYS A 311 31.65 5.84 -1.11
N GLY A 312 32.12 6.20 -2.30
CA GLY A 312 33.49 5.89 -2.76
C GLY A 312 34.59 6.44 -1.84
N LYS A 313 34.34 7.59 -1.19
CA LYS A 313 35.28 8.21 -0.24
C LYS A 313 35.35 7.52 1.10
N ARG A 314 34.23 6.97 1.60
CA ARG A 314 34.19 6.31 2.91
C ARG A 314 34.59 4.83 2.89
N LEU A 315 34.68 4.21 1.70
CA LEU A 315 35.11 2.83 1.58
C LEU A 315 36.50 2.61 2.18
N ILE A 316 36.63 1.56 2.98
CA ILE A 316 37.89 1.12 3.57
C ILE A 316 38.33 -0.23 2.99
N PRO A 317 39.64 -0.56 2.97
CA PRO A 317 40.09 -1.87 2.51
C PRO A 317 39.51 -3.01 3.37
N ASP A 318 39.09 -4.10 2.74
CA ASP A 318 38.55 -5.28 3.42
C ASP A 318 39.62 -6.27 3.91
N GLY A 319 40.90 -5.97 3.67
CA GLY A 319 42.04 -6.84 3.97
C GLY A 319 42.22 -8.04 3.05
N ARG A 320 41.36 -8.19 2.03
CA ARG A 320 41.38 -9.30 1.07
C ARG A 320 41.56 -8.83 -0.39
N GLY A 321 41.88 -7.55 -0.57
CA GLY A 321 42.08 -6.91 -1.86
C GLY A 321 40.82 -6.28 -2.46
N GLY A 322 39.77 -6.09 -1.64
CA GLY A 322 38.56 -5.39 -1.95
C GLY A 322 38.30 -4.22 -0.99
N TRP A 323 37.06 -3.69 -1.05
CA TRP A 323 36.59 -2.54 -0.29
C TRP A 323 35.26 -2.84 0.38
N ILE A 324 35.08 -2.37 1.60
CA ILE A 324 33.81 -2.42 2.34
C ILE A 324 33.35 -1.02 2.73
N ASP A 325 32.04 -0.83 2.82
CA ASP A 325 31.42 0.39 3.31
C ASP A 325 31.17 0.24 4.83
N PRO A 326 31.82 1.02 5.69
CA PRO A 326 31.64 0.93 7.14
C PRO A 326 30.30 1.53 7.60
N GLY A 327 29.50 2.09 6.69
CA GLY A 327 28.25 2.76 7.00
C GLY A 327 28.42 4.27 7.25
N TYR A 328 27.38 4.86 7.85
CA TYR A 328 27.26 6.31 8.10
C TYR A 328 27.73 6.69 9.49
#